data_2660e429f9132f9d59363932ec35c136
#
_entry.id   2660e429f9132f9d59363932ec35c136
#
_cell.length_a   1.000
_cell.length_b   1.000
_cell.length_c   1.000
_cell.angle_alpha   90.00
_cell.angle_beta   90.00
_cell.angle_gamma   90.00
#
_symmetry.space_group_name_H-M   'P 1'
#
loop_
_entity.id
_entity.type
_entity.pdbx_description
1 polymer ?
#
loop_
_entity_poly.entity_id
_entity_poly.type
_entity_poly.pdbx_seq_one_letter_code
_entity_poly.pdbx_strand_id
1 'polypeptide(L)'
;MSKILVLGRTMDMGGTEVAMAALLQKLVEKKEDVTLLLVEKRGVLLERIPKEVEVRQMIWDKKPHPALERIVGKRETPAERSFYARGMGVFLMRVVYGKKRYGKLYERILECVEPETKQYDLVFDFFGFGAFTTAFGARKTNARKKAVWFHGENLWWLFRTRDFIPEYDKIYCVSEPVRKQVIARFPELADRTEVLLNFIDIKQVQRRSEEPLSDPQYTGELKFLTVGRASEEKGYDIAVQITAELKKRGLCFKWFIIGDGRDLNKLRTMAKEYQVEQEIIFLGMRENPAPYVKSCDLYLQPSRHEGYPITIVEARSLQKVIIASDIPSMREQIRDGENGYLCPLDVMQFADKIQKVLADQEGRDAVRKKLREEPIDFSAGYA
;
A
#
# COMPACT_ATOMS: atom_id res chain seq x y z
N MET A 1 13.03 0.50 -27.71
CA MET A 1 13.39 -0.13 -26.43
C MET A 1 14.02 0.94 -25.57
N SER A 2 13.26 1.45 -24.61
CA SER A 2 13.74 2.52 -23.74
C SER A 2 14.46 1.90 -22.53
N LYS A 3 15.47 2.58 -22.02
CA LYS A 3 16.18 2.18 -20.80
C LYS A 3 15.51 2.83 -19.60
N ILE A 4 14.92 2.02 -18.72
CA ILE A 4 14.13 2.50 -17.59
C ILE A 4 14.79 2.06 -16.27
N LEU A 5 15.04 3.03 -15.39
CA LEU A 5 15.44 2.77 -14.01
C LEU A 5 14.23 2.94 -13.09
N VAL A 6 13.83 1.88 -12.42
CA VAL A 6 12.81 1.92 -11.37
C VAL A 6 13.49 1.94 -10.02
N LEU A 7 13.14 2.91 -9.17
CA LEU A 7 13.68 3.01 -7.81
C LEU A 7 12.68 2.46 -6.81
N GLY A 8 13.16 1.58 -5.92
CA GLY A 8 12.38 0.99 -4.85
C GLY A 8 13.16 0.93 -3.54
N ARG A 9 12.47 0.64 -2.45
CA ARG A 9 13.10 0.48 -1.14
C ARG A 9 13.50 -0.96 -0.89
N THR A 10 12.53 -1.85 -0.90
CA THR A 10 12.65 -3.31 -0.72
C THR A 10 11.56 -3.98 -1.55
N MET A 11 11.54 -5.31 -1.57
CA MET A 11 10.45 -6.12 -2.13
C MET A 11 9.76 -6.95 -1.03
N ASP A 12 9.59 -6.34 0.15
CA ASP A 12 8.79 -6.94 1.23
C ASP A 12 7.31 -7.03 0.82
N MET A 13 6.48 -7.79 1.55
CA MET A 13 5.05 -7.88 1.26
C MET A 13 4.33 -6.59 1.61
N GLY A 14 3.83 -5.90 0.60
CA GLY A 14 3.06 -4.66 0.72
C GLY A 14 2.37 -4.29 -0.58
N GLY A 15 1.32 -3.45 -0.51
CA GLY A 15 0.55 -3.04 -1.70
C GLY A 15 1.40 -2.30 -2.73
N THR A 16 2.30 -1.42 -2.28
CA THR A 16 3.21 -0.68 -3.17
C THR A 16 4.15 -1.64 -3.90
N GLU A 17 4.72 -2.60 -3.20
CA GLU A 17 5.64 -3.58 -3.75
C GLU A 17 4.95 -4.56 -4.71
N VAL A 18 3.69 -4.94 -4.42
CA VAL A 18 2.86 -5.73 -5.34
C VAL A 18 2.59 -4.95 -6.63
N ALA A 19 2.22 -3.67 -6.53
CA ALA A 19 2.02 -2.81 -7.70
C ALA A 19 3.33 -2.60 -8.49
N MET A 20 4.47 -2.49 -7.81
CA MET A 20 5.79 -2.39 -8.45
C MET A 20 6.13 -3.66 -9.23
N ALA A 21 5.89 -4.85 -8.66
CA ALA A 21 6.11 -6.11 -9.38
C ALA A 21 5.24 -6.19 -10.64
N ALA A 22 3.97 -5.79 -10.56
CA ALA A 22 3.06 -5.75 -11.71
C ALA A 22 3.50 -4.72 -12.78
N LEU A 23 3.99 -3.55 -12.37
CA LEU A 23 4.59 -2.57 -13.29
C LEU A 23 5.79 -3.16 -14.03
N LEU A 24 6.72 -3.81 -13.30
CA LEU A 24 7.91 -4.40 -13.90
C LEU A 24 7.54 -5.47 -14.95
N GLN A 25 6.55 -6.31 -14.63
CA GLN A 25 6.00 -7.28 -15.59
C GLN A 25 5.49 -6.58 -16.86
N LYS A 26 4.74 -5.49 -16.70
CA LYS A 26 4.18 -4.72 -17.83
C LYS A 26 5.24 -4.08 -18.70
N LEU A 27 6.30 -3.55 -18.09
CA LEU A 27 7.43 -2.96 -18.83
C LEU A 27 8.18 -4.01 -19.64
N VAL A 28 8.37 -5.22 -19.09
CA VAL A 28 8.97 -6.35 -19.79
C VAL A 28 8.10 -6.80 -20.98
N GLU A 29 6.77 -6.89 -20.80
CA GLU A 29 5.83 -7.17 -21.89
C GLU A 29 5.91 -6.16 -23.04
N LYS A 30 6.18 -4.89 -22.71
CA LYS A 30 6.44 -3.81 -23.69
C LYS A 30 7.85 -3.89 -24.29
N LYS A 31 8.67 -4.87 -23.90
CA LYS A 31 10.06 -5.07 -24.35
C LYS A 31 10.98 -3.90 -23.98
N GLU A 32 10.77 -3.27 -22.84
CA GLU A 32 11.67 -2.22 -22.33
C GLU A 32 12.87 -2.83 -21.60
N ASP A 33 14.01 -2.12 -21.61
CA ASP A 33 15.22 -2.48 -20.85
C ASP A 33 15.10 -1.93 -19.42
N VAL A 34 14.81 -2.79 -18.46
CA VAL A 34 14.40 -2.37 -17.11
C VAL A 34 15.44 -2.76 -16.07
N THR A 35 15.92 -1.77 -15.33
CA THR A 35 16.71 -1.96 -14.12
C THR A 35 15.87 -1.59 -12.90
N LEU A 36 15.76 -2.48 -11.91
CA LEU A 36 15.23 -2.18 -10.58
C LEU A 36 16.38 -1.94 -9.61
N LEU A 37 16.49 -0.72 -9.08
CA LEU A 37 17.48 -0.35 -8.08
C LEU A 37 16.82 -0.18 -6.72
N LEU A 38 17.15 -1.08 -5.80
CA LEU A 38 16.61 -1.11 -4.44
C LEU A 38 17.59 -0.51 -3.43
N VAL A 39 17.07 0.16 -2.41
CA VAL A 39 17.88 0.55 -1.25
C VAL A 39 18.47 -0.69 -0.56
N GLU A 40 17.65 -1.73 -0.39
CA GLU A 40 18.05 -3.06 0.08
C GLU A 40 17.41 -4.14 -0.81
N LYS A 41 18.25 -4.99 -1.43
CA LYS A 41 17.80 -6.11 -2.25
C LYS A 41 17.34 -7.27 -1.35
N ARG A 42 16.12 -7.13 -0.83
CA ARG A 42 15.47 -8.13 0.03
C ARG A 42 13.95 -8.11 -0.12
N GLY A 43 13.31 -9.15 0.38
CA GLY A 43 11.84 -9.28 0.44
C GLY A 43 11.33 -10.46 -0.38
N VAL A 44 10.21 -11.01 0.06
CA VAL A 44 9.57 -12.21 -0.55
C VAL A 44 9.07 -11.99 -1.97
N LEU A 45 8.81 -10.74 -2.35
CA LEU A 45 8.35 -10.41 -3.70
C LEU A 45 9.47 -10.33 -4.74
N LEU A 46 10.76 -10.50 -4.34
CA LEU A 46 11.87 -10.62 -5.30
C LEU A 46 11.67 -11.77 -6.29
N GLU A 47 11.08 -12.87 -5.84
CA GLU A 47 10.80 -14.04 -6.67
C GLU A 47 9.70 -13.79 -7.73
N ARG A 48 8.92 -12.72 -7.57
CA ARG A 48 7.87 -12.32 -8.54
C ARG A 48 8.35 -11.37 -9.63
N ILE A 49 9.60 -10.90 -9.52
CA ILE A 49 10.18 -10.00 -10.52
C ILE A 49 10.54 -10.82 -11.75
N PRO A 50 10.17 -10.37 -12.98
CA PRO A 50 10.58 -11.02 -14.21
C PRO A 50 12.10 -11.16 -14.29
N LYS A 51 12.58 -12.28 -14.85
CA LYS A 51 14.02 -12.57 -14.96
C LYS A 51 14.76 -11.61 -15.90
N GLU A 52 14.03 -10.96 -16.77
CA GLU A 52 14.52 -9.95 -17.72
C GLU A 52 14.86 -8.62 -17.03
N VAL A 53 14.37 -8.40 -15.81
CA VAL A 53 14.67 -7.18 -15.03
C VAL A 53 16.00 -7.33 -14.32
N GLU A 54 16.94 -6.41 -14.58
CA GLU A 54 18.18 -6.33 -13.83
C GLU A 54 17.91 -5.80 -12.41
N VAL A 55 18.00 -6.66 -11.38
CA VAL A 55 17.76 -6.24 -9.98
C VAL A 55 19.07 -5.94 -9.27
N ARG A 56 19.26 -4.69 -8.91
CA ARG A 56 20.47 -4.16 -8.24
C ARG A 56 20.17 -3.58 -6.87
N GLN A 57 21.19 -3.43 -6.05
CA GLN A 57 21.14 -2.72 -4.78
C GLN A 57 21.98 -1.46 -4.82
N MET A 58 21.53 -0.40 -4.16
CA MET A 58 22.32 0.82 -3.98
C MET A 58 23.64 0.52 -3.25
N ILE A 59 24.74 1.06 -3.78
CA ILE A 59 26.08 0.89 -3.20
C ILE A 59 26.35 2.06 -2.26
N TRP A 60 26.84 1.74 -1.08
CA TRP A 60 27.14 2.72 -0.04
C TRP A 60 28.65 2.83 0.14
N ASP A 61 29.25 3.96 -0.28
CA ASP A 61 30.67 4.25 -0.16
C ASP A 61 31.12 4.35 1.30
N LYS A 62 30.26 4.94 2.13
CA LYS A 62 30.48 5.13 3.56
C LYS A 62 29.24 4.67 4.30
N LYS A 63 29.43 4.04 5.46
CA LYS A 63 28.28 3.79 6.33
C LYS A 63 27.74 5.15 6.78
N PRO A 64 26.49 5.50 6.46
CA PRO A 64 25.88 6.69 7.02
C PRO A 64 25.82 6.55 8.54
N HIS A 65 25.84 7.68 9.23
CA HIS A 65 25.65 7.65 10.69
C HIS A 65 24.38 6.86 11.03
N PRO A 66 24.36 5.99 12.05
CA PRO A 66 23.21 5.11 12.36
C PRO A 66 21.86 5.84 12.44
N ALA A 67 21.84 7.11 12.91
CA ALA A 67 20.65 7.93 12.88
C ALA A 67 20.11 8.21 11.45
N LEU A 68 20.96 8.18 10.44
CA LEU A 68 20.62 8.38 9.04
C LEU A 68 20.15 7.10 8.36
N GLU A 69 20.66 5.93 8.77
CA GLU A 69 20.22 4.63 8.25
C GLU A 69 18.73 4.40 8.50
N ARG A 70 18.21 4.84 9.65
CA ARG A 70 16.79 4.78 9.96
C ARG A 70 15.92 5.63 9.01
N ILE A 71 16.43 6.76 8.54
CA ILE A 71 15.72 7.64 7.60
C ILE A 71 15.64 7.02 6.21
N VAL A 72 16.69 6.30 5.83
CA VAL A 72 16.75 5.54 4.57
C VAL A 72 15.87 4.29 4.62
N GLY A 73 15.53 3.83 5.82
CA GLY A 73 14.66 2.67 6.04
C GLY A 73 15.39 1.36 6.06
N LYS A 74 16.73 1.34 6.28
CA LYS A 74 17.45 0.11 6.59
C LYS A 74 16.97 -0.51 7.91
N ARG A 75 16.95 -1.85 7.99
CA ARG A 75 16.62 -2.56 9.23
C ARG A 75 17.69 -2.32 10.26
N GLU A 76 17.27 -1.94 11.47
CA GLU A 76 18.15 -1.82 12.62
C GLU A 76 18.49 -3.22 13.19
N THR A 77 19.73 -3.41 13.57
CA THR A 77 20.10 -4.56 14.39
C THR A 77 19.51 -4.45 15.80
N PRO A 78 19.34 -5.55 16.57
CA PRO A 78 18.84 -5.50 17.94
C PRO A 78 19.63 -4.56 18.87
N ALA A 79 20.94 -4.43 18.67
CA ALA A 79 21.80 -3.52 19.43
C ALA A 79 21.52 -2.05 19.12
N GLU A 80 21.25 -1.72 17.85
CA GLU A 80 20.89 -0.38 17.40
C GLU A 80 19.52 0.04 17.91
N ARG A 81 18.56 -0.89 17.97
CA ARG A 81 17.23 -0.65 18.57
C ARG A 81 17.31 -0.19 20.03
N SER A 82 18.23 -0.77 20.81
CA SER A 82 18.43 -0.42 22.22
C SER A 82 18.92 1.02 22.41
N PHE A 83 19.79 1.51 21.54
CA PHE A 83 20.32 2.88 21.60
C PHE A 83 19.24 3.91 21.23
N TYR A 84 18.40 3.62 20.26
CA TYR A 84 17.34 4.52 19.76
C TYR A 84 16.02 4.43 20.54
N ALA A 85 15.75 3.32 21.23
CA ALA A 85 14.59 3.18 22.12
C ALA A 85 14.59 4.25 23.25
N ARG A 86 15.75 4.85 23.54
CA ARG A 86 15.88 5.96 24.50
C ARG A 86 15.48 7.34 23.95
N GLY A 87 14.94 7.44 22.75
CA GLY A 87 14.34 8.67 22.20
C GLY A 87 15.28 9.83 21.91
N MET A 88 16.52 9.78 22.36
CA MET A 88 17.46 10.91 22.33
C MET A 88 17.97 11.26 20.92
N GLY A 89 18.22 10.25 20.08
CA GLY A 89 18.70 10.47 18.70
C GLY A 89 17.65 11.15 17.81
N VAL A 90 16.38 10.75 17.92
CA VAL A 90 15.28 11.37 17.15
C VAL A 90 14.98 12.77 17.67
N PHE A 91 15.09 12.99 18.98
CA PHE A 91 14.90 14.31 19.59
C PHE A 91 16.02 15.28 19.18
N LEU A 92 17.29 14.88 19.27
CA LEU A 92 18.43 15.67 18.80
C LEU A 92 18.33 16.01 17.30
N MET A 93 17.90 15.07 16.47
CA MET A 93 17.68 15.30 15.05
C MET A 93 16.53 16.29 14.79
N ARG A 94 15.44 16.24 15.57
CA ARG A 94 14.35 17.22 15.50
C ARG A 94 14.80 18.62 15.96
N VAL A 95 15.61 18.70 17.00
CA VAL A 95 16.12 19.97 17.56
C VAL A 95 17.18 20.58 16.63
N VAL A 96 18.15 19.78 16.15
CA VAL A 96 19.27 20.27 15.32
C VAL A 96 18.83 20.63 13.91
N TYR A 97 17.92 19.84 13.31
CA TYR A 97 17.56 20.03 11.89
C TYR A 97 16.16 20.63 11.67
N GLY A 98 15.29 20.68 12.68
CA GLY A 98 13.93 21.23 12.55
C GLY A 98 13.17 20.79 11.31
N LYS A 99 11.86 21.02 11.25
CA LYS A 99 11.02 20.63 10.09
C LYS A 99 11.47 21.25 8.75
N LYS A 100 12.17 22.36 8.76
CA LYS A 100 12.59 23.12 7.56
C LYS A 100 13.93 22.66 6.94
N ARG A 101 14.65 21.69 7.52
CA ARG A 101 16.01 21.31 7.08
C ARG A 101 16.19 19.85 6.67
N TYR A 102 15.09 19.11 6.44
CA TYR A 102 15.17 17.70 6.02
C TYR A 102 15.84 17.50 4.64
N GLY A 103 15.72 18.47 3.72
CA GLY A 103 16.44 18.44 2.44
C GLY A 103 17.94 18.32 2.65
N LYS A 104 18.52 19.13 3.54
CA LYS A 104 19.96 19.06 3.88
C LYS A 104 20.39 17.73 4.49
N LEU A 105 19.47 17.05 5.18
CA LEU A 105 19.73 15.73 5.72
C LEU A 105 19.86 14.68 4.63
N TYR A 106 18.94 14.70 3.65
CA TYR A 106 19.04 13.81 2.49
C TYR A 106 20.28 14.11 1.64
N GLU A 107 20.68 15.39 1.46
CA GLU A 107 21.93 15.74 0.79
C GLU A 107 23.13 15.08 1.46
N ARG A 108 23.24 15.12 2.80
CA ARG A 108 24.31 14.42 3.53
C ARG A 108 24.26 12.90 3.39
N ILE A 109 23.08 12.31 3.32
CA ILE A 109 22.94 10.87 3.08
C ILE A 109 23.40 10.55 1.65
N LEU A 110 23.09 11.39 0.67
CA LEU A 110 23.51 11.22 -0.71
C LEU A 110 25.05 11.25 -0.87
N GLU A 111 25.77 11.96 0.02
CA GLU A 111 27.25 11.94 0.05
C GLU A 111 27.84 10.55 0.40
N CYS A 112 27.01 9.67 0.97
CA CYS A 112 27.42 8.32 1.38
C CYS A 112 27.03 7.23 0.36
N VAL A 113 26.40 7.61 -0.76
CA VAL A 113 25.87 6.65 -1.76
C VAL A 113 26.50 6.93 -3.11
N GLU A 114 26.96 5.88 -3.79
CA GLU A 114 27.46 5.96 -5.14
C GLU A 114 26.36 6.45 -6.10
N PRO A 115 26.68 7.33 -7.07
CA PRO A 115 25.72 7.70 -8.11
C PRO A 115 25.48 6.52 -9.06
N GLU A 116 24.27 6.48 -9.64
CA GLU A 116 23.99 5.61 -10.77
C GLU A 116 24.58 6.26 -12.03
N THR A 117 25.60 5.63 -12.59
CA THR A 117 26.39 6.19 -13.71
C THR A 117 25.82 5.89 -15.08
N LYS A 118 24.95 4.85 -15.20
CA LYS A 118 24.29 4.54 -16.47
C LYS A 118 23.32 5.65 -16.87
N GLN A 119 23.23 5.89 -18.19
CA GLN A 119 22.23 6.81 -18.77
C GLN A 119 20.92 6.05 -19.01
N TYR A 120 19.81 6.65 -18.59
CA TYR A 120 18.47 6.14 -18.79
C TYR A 120 17.60 7.10 -19.60
N ASP A 121 16.59 6.56 -20.27
CA ASP A 121 15.55 7.38 -20.91
C ASP A 121 14.55 7.87 -19.86
N LEU A 122 14.24 7.03 -18.85
CA LEU A 122 13.37 7.35 -17.74
C LEU A 122 13.93 6.83 -16.41
N VAL A 123 13.95 7.69 -15.40
CA VAL A 123 14.07 7.29 -14.00
C VAL A 123 12.71 7.42 -13.36
N PHE A 124 12.22 6.33 -12.76
CA PHE A 124 10.92 6.26 -12.15
C PHE A 124 11.04 5.93 -10.64
N ASP A 125 10.91 6.97 -9.80
CA ASP A 125 10.83 6.77 -8.34
C ASP A 125 9.43 6.26 -7.99
N PHE A 126 9.34 4.94 -7.88
CA PHE A 126 8.09 4.27 -7.57
C PHE A 126 7.70 4.39 -6.10
N PHE A 127 8.63 4.75 -5.21
CA PHE A 127 8.41 4.77 -3.76
C PHE A 127 8.20 6.18 -3.17
N GLY A 128 7.87 7.15 -3.98
CA GLY A 128 7.87 8.61 -3.81
C GLY A 128 7.17 9.25 -2.60
N PHE A 129 7.03 8.58 -1.46
CA PHE A 129 6.42 9.12 -0.24
C PHE A 129 7.34 9.98 0.63
N GLY A 130 8.12 10.88 0.06
CA GLY A 130 9.14 11.57 0.83
C GLY A 130 10.25 10.62 1.28
N ALA A 131 10.45 9.53 0.54
CA ALA A 131 11.48 8.53 0.77
C ALA A 131 12.85 9.03 0.29
N PHE A 132 13.91 8.38 0.74
CA PHE A 132 15.26 8.65 0.28
C PHE A 132 15.43 8.43 -1.23
N THR A 133 14.69 7.48 -1.81
CA THR A 133 14.68 7.21 -3.26
C THR A 133 14.35 8.44 -4.09
N THR A 134 13.47 9.33 -3.60
CA THR A 134 13.13 10.60 -4.28
C THR A 134 14.35 11.53 -4.35
N ALA A 135 15.10 11.66 -3.26
CA ALA A 135 16.31 12.46 -3.26
C ALA A 135 17.41 11.84 -4.15
N PHE A 136 17.54 10.50 -4.10
CA PHE A 136 18.49 9.76 -4.93
C PHE A 136 18.16 9.90 -6.43
N GLY A 137 16.91 9.68 -6.81
CA GLY A 137 16.45 9.83 -8.19
C GLY A 137 16.66 11.23 -8.74
N ALA A 138 16.46 12.26 -7.90
CA ALA A 138 16.72 13.64 -8.30
C ALA A 138 18.20 13.90 -8.57
N ARG A 139 19.11 13.53 -7.64
CA ARG A 139 20.49 14.02 -7.60
C ARG A 139 21.57 13.02 -8.01
N LYS A 140 21.28 11.72 -7.93
CA LYS A 140 22.27 10.65 -8.12
C LYS A 140 22.01 9.78 -9.35
N THR A 141 21.09 10.18 -10.22
CA THR A 141 20.76 9.45 -11.44
C THR A 141 20.87 10.36 -12.68
N ASN A 142 21.19 9.75 -13.82
CA ASN A 142 21.29 10.42 -15.10
C ASN A 142 20.18 9.90 -16.04
N ALA A 143 19.21 10.77 -16.38
CA ALA A 143 18.08 10.40 -17.23
C ALA A 143 17.59 11.56 -18.09
N ARG A 144 16.96 11.22 -19.23
CA ARG A 144 16.30 12.22 -20.09
C ARG A 144 15.03 12.76 -19.45
N LYS A 145 14.29 11.89 -18.73
CA LYS A 145 13.10 12.24 -17.97
C LYS A 145 13.11 11.58 -16.60
N LYS A 146 12.51 12.25 -15.63
CA LYS A 146 12.34 11.73 -14.25
C LYS A 146 10.87 11.80 -13.86
N ALA A 147 10.35 10.73 -13.29
CA ALA A 147 9.01 10.66 -12.77
C ALA A 147 9.00 10.13 -11.33
N VAL A 148 8.06 10.60 -10.52
CA VAL A 148 7.83 10.16 -9.16
C VAL A 148 6.38 9.77 -8.96
N TRP A 149 6.10 8.76 -8.15
CA TRP A 149 4.75 8.27 -7.91
C TRP A 149 4.36 8.31 -6.43
N PHE A 150 3.21 8.91 -6.14
CA PHE A 150 2.67 9.03 -4.78
C PHE A 150 1.51 8.05 -4.57
N HIS A 151 1.68 7.13 -3.60
CA HIS A 151 0.78 6.00 -3.34
C HIS A 151 -0.18 6.19 -2.15
N GLY A 152 -0.22 7.34 -1.49
CA GLY A 152 -1.06 7.52 -0.31
C GLY A 152 -1.51 8.95 -0.07
N GLU A 153 -2.61 9.08 0.66
CA GLU A 153 -3.17 10.38 1.05
C GLU A 153 -2.33 11.12 2.11
N ASN A 154 -1.52 10.39 2.86
CA ASN A 154 -0.71 10.99 3.92
C ASN A 154 0.55 11.67 3.36
N LEU A 155 0.37 12.87 2.82
CA LEU A 155 1.43 13.64 2.19
C LEU A 155 2.29 14.48 3.16
N TRP A 156 2.11 14.34 4.47
CA TRP A 156 2.90 15.12 5.43
C TRP A 156 4.41 14.81 5.34
N TRP A 157 4.79 13.65 4.81
CA TRP A 157 6.17 13.26 4.56
C TRP A 157 6.81 13.99 3.39
N LEU A 158 6.03 14.59 2.48
CA LEU A 158 6.54 15.32 1.30
C LEU A 158 7.44 16.50 1.67
N PHE A 159 7.28 17.06 2.87
CA PHE A 159 8.17 18.13 3.31
C PHE A 159 9.65 17.68 3.38
N ARG A 160 9.93 16.38 3.47
CA ARG A 160 11.29 15.82 3.49
C ARG A 160 11.96 15.87 2.13
N THR A 161 11.19 15.75 1.07
CA THR A 161 11.67 15.69 -0.32
C THR A 161 11.28 16.91 -1.13
N ARG A 162 10.68 17.93 -0.47
CA ARG A 162 10.21 19.16 -1.14
C ARG A 162 11.25 19.76 -2.07
N ASP A 163 12.52 19.78 -1.66
CA ASP A 163 13.62 20.41 -2.40
C ASP A 163 14.04 19.59 -3.63
N PHE A 164 13.61 18.32 -3.73
CA PHE A 164 13.96 17.40 -4.82
C PHE A 164 12.81 17.19 -5.82
N ILE A 165 11.56 17.36 -5.40
CA ILE A 165 10.36 17.16 -6.24
C ILE A 165 10.39 18.05 -7.50
N PRO A 166 10.81 19.32 -7.45
CA PRO A 166 10.88 20.17 -8.64
C PRO A 166 11.79 19.65 -9.78
N GLU A 167 12.69 18.71 -9.49
CA GLU A 167 13.58 18.09 -10.48
C GLU A 167 12.93 16.94 -11.27
N TYR A 168 11.69 16.58 -10.91
CA TYR A 168 10.91 15.56 -11.61
C TYR A 168 10.04 16.22 -12.70
N ASP A 169 10.07 15.65 -13.90
CA ASP A 169 9.28 16.12 -15.04
C ASP A 169 7.81 15.76 -14.90
N LYS A 170 7.53 14.59 -14.29
CA LYS A 170 6.16 14.08 -14.05
C LYS A 170 5.99 13.61 -12.62
N ILE A 171 4.82 13.89 -12.09
CA ILE A 171 4.37 13.49 -10.76
C ILE A 171 3.10 12.68 -10.94
N TYR A 172 3.16 11.40 -10.63
CA TYR A 172 1.99 10.55 -10.67
C TYR A 172 1.38 10.39 -9.28
N CYS A 173 0.06 10.37 -9.23
CA CYS A 173 -0.73 10.15 -8.02
C CYS A 173 -1.66 8.97 -8.25
N VAL A 174 -1.78 8.08 -7.28
CA VAL A 174 -2.59 6.85 -7.42
C VAL A 174 -4.09 7.10 -7.48
N SER A 175 -4.55 8.33 -7.21
CA SER A 175 -5.97 8.69 -7.19
C SER A 175 -6.15 10.20 -7.34
N GLU A 176 -7.34 10.64 -7.74
CA GLU A 176 -7.65 12.07 -7.82
C GLU A 176 -7.65 12.77 -6.44
N PRO A 177 -8.12 12.15 -5.33
CA PRO A 177 -7.93 12.71 -3.99
C PRO A 177 -6.46 12.99 -3.65
N VAL A 178 -5.53 12.07 -3.96
CA VAL A 178 -4.09 12.27 -3.75
C VAL A 178 -3.57 13.40 -4.63
N ARG A 179 -3.96 13.44 -5.91
CA ARG A 179 -3.60 14.52 -6.84
C ARG A 179 -4.03 15.89 -6.32
N LYS A 180 -5.29 16.03 -5.89
CA LYS A 180 -5.82 17.28 -5.31
C LYS A 180 -5.01 17.73 -4.10
N GLN A 181 -4.63 16.82 -3.22
CA GLN A 181 -3.81 17.13 -2.05
C GLN A 181 -2.38 17.56 -2.43
N VAL A 182 -1.77 16.95 -3.46
CA VAL A 182 -0.45 17.36 -3.97
C VAL A 182 -0.53 18.78 -4.53
N ILE A 183 -1.49 19.06 -5.39
CA ILE A 183 -1.66 20.39 -6.01
C ILE A 183 -1.99 21.46 -4.96
N ALA A 184 -2.81 21.14 -3.95
CA ALA A 184 -3.10 22.05 -2.87
C ALA A 184 -1.86 22.44 -2.05
N ARG A 185 -0.84 21.57 -1.97
CA ARG A 185 0.44 21.84 -1.27
C ARG A 185 1.50 22.44 -2.14
N PHE A 186 1.49 22.14 -3.43
CA PHE A 186 2.47 22.52 -4.43
C PHE A 186 1.72 22.97 -5.70
N PRO A 187 1.05 24.12 -5.69
CA PRO A 187 0.28 24.62 -6.85
C PRO A 187 1.15 24.74 -8.11
N GLU A 188 2.43 25.03 -7.94
CA GLU A 188 3.43 25.14 -9.01
C GLU A 188 3.70 23.82 -9.76
N LEU A 189 3.23 22.70 -9.23
CA LEU A 189 3.40 21.36 -9.83
C LEU A 189 2.15 20.88 -10.58
N ALA A 190 1.08 21.67 -10.63
CA ALA A 190 -0.22 21.25 -11.16
C ALA A 190 -0.13 20.72 -12.60
N ASP A 191 0.58 21.42 -13.48
CA ASP A 191 0.70 21.10 -14.91
C ASP A 191 1.46 19.79 -15.22
N ARG A 192 2.21 19.27 -14.25
CA ARG A 192 2.97 18.02 -14.38
C ARG A 192 2.51 16.92 -13.44
N THR A 193 1.38 17.16 -12.73
CA THR A 193 0.80 16.18 -11.82
C THR A 193 -0.41 15.50 -12.45
N GLU A 194 -0.34 14.19 -12.62
CA GLU A 194 -1.35 13.36 -13.27
C GLU A 194 -1.78 12.20 -12.38
N VAL A 195 -2.98 11.67 -12.63
CA VAL A 195 -3.42 10.42 -11.97
C VAL A 195 -2.92 9.25 -12.78
N LEU A 196 -2.30 8.30 -12.07
CA LEU A 196 -1.87 7.02 -12.60
C LEU A 196 -2.22 5.94 -11.56
N LEU A 197 -3.18 5.08 -11.88
CA LEU A 197 -3.64 4.04 -10.96
C LEU A 197 -2.58 2.96 -10.78
N ASN A 198 -2.57 2.31 -9.60
CA ASN A 198 -1.68 1.18 -9.36
C ASN A 198 -1.94 0.04 -10.36
N PHE A 199 -0.86 -0.58 -10.84
CA PHE A 199 -0.95 -1.79 -11.63
C PHE A 199 -1.39 -2.98 -10.80
N ILE A 200 -2.31 -3.76 -11.38
CA ILE A 200 -2.74 -5.02 -10.80
C ILE A 200 -2.93 -6.01 -11.94
N ASP A 201 -2.25 -7.12 -11.86
CA ASP A 201 -2.49 -8.24 -12.77
C ASP A 201 -3.74 -9.01 -12.32
N ILE A 202 -4.90 -8.60 -12.84
CA ILE A 202 -6.19 -9.20 -12.53
C ILE A 202 -6.22 -10.68 -12.91
N LYS A 203 -5.60 -11.06 -14.04
CA LYS A 203 -5.55 -12.47 -14.47
C LYS A 203 -4.75 -13.31 -13.49
N GLN A 204 -3.66 -12.76 -12.95
CA GLN A 204 -2.87 -13.43 -11.93
C GLN A 204 -3.68 -13.57 -10.62
N VAL A 205 -4.39 -12.52 -10.18
CA VAL A 205 -5.25 -12.56 -8.98
C VAL A 205 -6.31 -13.66 -9.15
N GLN A 206 -7.00 -13.71 -10.28
CA GLN A 206 -8.02 -14.72 -10.58
C GLN A 206 -7.41 -16.13 -10.58
N ARG A 207 -6.29 -16.34 -11.29
CA ARG A 207 -5.59 -17.64 -11.33
C ARG A 207 -5.18 -18.09 -9.91
N ARG A 208 -4.58 -17.19 -9.12
CA ARG A 208 -4.15 -17.49 -7.76
C ARG A 208 -5.31 -17.74 -6.80
N SER A 209 -6.49 -17.22 -7.09
CA SER A 209 -7.69 -17.48 -6.28
C SER A 209 -8.20 -18.93 -6.39
N GLU A 210 -7.76 -19.67 -7.43
CA GLU A 210 -8.10 -21.08 -7.62
C GLU A 210 -7.19 -22.04 -6.84
N GLU A 211 -6.11 -21.54 -6.24
CA GLU A 211 -5.22 -22.37 -5.43
C GLU A 211 -5.97 -22.94 -4.21
N PRO A 212 -5.70 -24.22 -3.83
CA PRO A 212 -6.38 -24.83 -2.69
C PRO A 212 -6.20 -24.04 -1.39
N LEU A 213 -7.28 -23.82 -0.67
CA LEU A 213 -7.29 -23.19 0.64
C LEU A 213 -7.35 -24.25 1.73
N SER A 214 -6.22 -24.55 2.36
CA SER A 214 -6.07 -25.59 3.39
C SER A 214 -5.71 -25.03 4.77
N ASP A 215 -6.09 -23.78 5.06
CA ASP A 215 -5.81 -23.14 6.36
C ASP A 215 -6.82 -23.62 7.43
N PRO A 216 -6.38 -24.39 8.44
CA PRO A 216 -7.27 -24.94 9.48
C PRO A 216 -7.90 -23.85 10.37
N GLN A 217 -7.35 -22.64 10.36
CA GLN A 217 -7.93 -21.51 11.09
C GLN A 217 -9.10 -20.85 10.34
N TYR A 218 -9.17 -21.01 9.02
CA TYR A 218 -10.17 -20.36 8.17
C TYR A 218 -11.47 -21.19 8.08
N THR A 219 -12.20 -21.24 9.19
CA THR A 219 -13.41 -22.07 9.38
C THR A 219 -14.61 -21.21 9.77
N GLY A 220 -15.82 -21.75 9.61
CA GLY A 220 -17.09 -21.08 9.98
C GLY A 220 -18.02 -20.96 8.77
N GLU A 221 -19.32 -20.82 9.06
CA GLU A 221 -20.36 -20.73 8.03
C GLU A 221 -20.41 -19.35 7.38
N LEU A 222 -20.36 -18.28 8.20
CA LEU A 222 -20.37 -16.89 7.72
C LEU A 222 -18.98 -16.26 7.94
N LYS A 223 -18.28 -15.95 6.85
CA LYS A 223 -16.91 -15.47 6.85
C LYS A 223 -16.79 -14.06 6.30
N PHE A 224 -16.37 -13.14 7.15
CA PHE A 224 -15.91 -11.81 6.73
C PHE A 224 -14.40 -11.82 6.59
N LEU A 225 -13.89 -11.01 5.67
CA LEU A 225 -12.46 -10.89 5.41
C LEU A 225 -12.04 -9.46 5.25
N THR A 226 -10.87 -9.14 5.78
CA THR A 226 -10.10 -7.92 5.49
C THR A 226 -8.66 -8.30 5.23
N VAL A 227 -8.05 -7.71 4.21
CA VAL A 227 -6.62 -7.91 3.87
C VAL A 227 -5.90 -6.58 3.92
N GLY A 228 -4.82 -6.50 4.68
CA GLY A 228 -4.00 -5.29 4.74
C GLY A 228 -3.09 -5.24 5.96
N ARG A 229 -2.24 -4.22 6.01
CA ARG A 229 -1.29 -4.03 7.12
C ARG A 229 -2.02 -3.69 8.41
N ALA A 230 -1.65 -4.33 9.52
CA ALA A 230 -2.17 -3.99 10.85
C ALA A 230 -1.57 -2.65 11.33
N SER A 231 -2.19 -1.55 10.91
CA SER A 231 -1.82 -0.16 11.19
C SER A 231 -3.06 0.69 11.41
N GLU A 232 -2.90 1.83 12.07
CA GLU A 232 -3.98 2.73 12.46
C GLU A 232 -4.85 3.15 11.25
N GLU A 233 -4.23 3.35 10.09
CA GLU A 233 -4.91 3.78 8.86
C GLU A 233 -5.95 2.74 8.39
N LYS A 234 -5.75 1.46 8.71
CA LYS A 234 -6.64 0.37 8.29
C LYS A 234 -7.87 0.18 9.19
N GLY A 235 -7.92 0.85 10.34
CA GLY A 235 -9.11 0.88 11.19
C GLY A 235 -9.47 -0.46 11.84
N TYR A 236 -8.50 -1.35 12.07
CA TYR A 236 -8.78 -2.67 12.65
C TYR A 236 -9.22 -2.61 14.12
N ASP A 237 -8.91 -1.55 14.83
CA ASP A 237 -9.48 -1.24 16.13
C ASP A 237 -10.98 -0.98 16.05
N ILE A 238 -11.47 -0.36 14.99
CA ILE A 238 -12.91 -0.20 14.72
C ILE A 238 -13.51 -1.56 14.32
N ALA A 239 -12.79 -2.38 13.54
CA ALA A 239 -13.24 -3.74 13.22
C ALA A 239 -13.48 -4.59 14.48
N VAL A 240 -12.60 -4.49 15.50
CA VAL A 240 -12.80 -5.17 16.80
C VAL A 240 -14.09 -4.69 17.48
N GLN A 241 -14.36 -3.38 17.48
CA GLN A 241 -15.58 -2.82 18.09
C GLN A 241 -16.84 -3.22 17.32
N ILE A 242 -16.80 -3.20 15.98
CA ILE A 242 -17.91 -3.68 15.13
C ILE A 242 -18.17 -5.16 15.41
N THR A 243 -17.11 -5.97 15.56
CA THR A 243 -17.24 -7.40 15.91
C THR A 243 -17.97 -7.58 17.23
N ALA A 244 -17.62 -6.79 18.25
CA ALA A 244 -18.30 -6.83 19.56
C ALA A 244 -19.78 -6.46 19.45
N GLU A 245 -20.10 -5.44 18.67
CA GLU A 245 -21.49 -5.02 18.47
C GLU A 245 -22.30 -6.09 17.71
N LEU A 246 -21.75 -6.69 16.66
CA LEU A 246 -22.42 -7.78 15.92
C LEU A 246 -22.62 -9.03 16.78
N LYS A 247 -21.65 -9.40 17.62
CA LYS A 247 -21.77 -10.48 18.60
C LYS A 247 -22.89 -10.20 19.61
N LYS A 248 -22.95 -8.99 20.16
CA LYS A 248 -24.02 -8.55 21.08
C LYS A 248 -25.39 -8.66 20.44
N ARG A 249 -25.51 -8.42 19.13
CA ARG A 249 -26.75 -8.59 18.36
C ARG A 249 -27.07 -10.04 18.02
N GLY A 250 -26.26 -11.01 18.45
CA GLY A 250 -26.47 -12.43 18.23
C GLY A 250 -26.11 -12.96 16.86
N LEU A 251 -25.33 -12.21 16.06
CA LEU A 251 -24.84 -12.70 14.77
C LEU A 251 -23.75 -13.75 14.99
N CYS A 252 -23.89 -14.91 14.35
CA CYS A 252 -22.87 -15.97 14.35
C CYS A 252 -21.99 -15.81 13.10
N PHE A 253 -20.73 -15.44 13.24
CA PHE A 253 -19.80 -15.19 12.15
C PHE A 253 -18.35 -15.31 12.62
N LYS A 254 -17.43 -15.28 11.65
CA LYS A 254 -16.00 -15.04 11.90
C LYS A 254 -15.48 -13.96 10.96
N TRP A 255 -14.73 -13.01 11.51
CA TRP A 255 -14.06 -11.97 10.75
C TRP A 255 -12.55 -12.22 10.73
N PHE A 256 -12.04 -12.59 9.58
CA PHE A 256 -10.63 -12.89 9.38
C PHE A 256 -9.87 -11.66 8.94
N ILE A 257 -8.71 -11.40 9.56
CA ILE A 257 -7.80 -10.33 9.21
C ILE A 257 -6.49 -10.96 8.71
N ILE A 258 -6.18 -10.76 7.42
CA ILE A 258 -4.91 -11.18 6.83
C ILE A 258 -3.98 -9.97 6.76
N GLY A 259 -2.80 -10.12 7.33
CA GLY A 259 -1.72 -9.12 7.33
C GLY A 259 -0.99 -9.06 8.64
N ASP A 260 0.10 -8.31 8.64
CA ASP A 260 0.93 -8.06 9.81
C ASP A 260 1.18 -6.54 9.93
N GLY A 261 1.68 -6.08 11.06
CA GLY A 261 1.99 -4.68 11.28
C GLY A 261 2.22 -4.33 12.73
N ARG A 262 2.61 -3.07 12.94
CA ARG A 262 3.01 -2.58 14.27
C ARG A 262 1.92 -2.67 15.33
N ASP A 263 0.65 -2.62 14.92
CA ASP A 263 -0.50 -2.56 15.82
C ASP A 263 -1.10 -3.94 16.12
N LEU A 264 -0.60 -5.04 15.49
CA LEU A 264 -1.19 -6.38 15.60
C LEU A 264 -1.32 -6.87 17.05
N ASN A 265 -0.28 -6.70 17.87
CA ASN A 265 -0.33 -7.13 19.27
C ASN A 265 -1.34 -6.32 20.10
N LYS A 266 -1.43 -5.00 19.85
CA LYS A 266 -2.43 -4.13 20.46
C LYS A 266 -3.85 -4.58 20.08
N LEU A 267 -4.07 -4.90 18.81
CA LEU A 267 -5.36 -5.36 18.30
C LEU A 267 -5.79 -6.72 18.91
N ARG A 268 -4.85 -7.65 19.09
CA ARG A 268 -5.11 -8.91 19.79
C ARG A 268 -5.48 -8.71 21.27
N THR A 269 -4.81 -7.78 21.94
CA THR A 269 -5.18 -7.41 23.32
C THR A 269 -6.57 -6.81 23.36
N MET A 270 -6.87 -5.88 22.46
CA MET A 270 -8.19 -5.27 22.36
C MET A 270 -9.31 -6.30 22.07
N ALA A 271 -9.06 -7.29 21.19
CA ALA A 271 -10.03 -8.35 20.94
C ALA A 271 -10.37 -9.16 22.20
N LYS A 272 -9.37 -9.41 23.09
CA LYS A 272 -9.60 -10.06 24.39
C LYS A 272 -10.39 -9.15 25.35
N GLU A 273 -10.05 -7.87 25.43
CA GLU A 273 -10.77 -6.90 26.26
C GLU A 273 -12.26 -6.80 25.88
N TYR A 274 -12.54 -6.84 24.56
CA TYR A 274 -13.92 -6.89 24.03
C TYR A 274 -14.54 -8.28 24.00
N GLN A 275 -13.80 -9.33 24.43
CA GLN A 275 -14.26 -10.73 24.46
C GLN A 275 -14.73 -11.25 23.10
N VAL A 276 -13.98 -10.91 22.03
CA VAL A 276 -14.30 -11.27 20.64
C VAL A 276 -13.16 -12.01 19.92
N GLU A 277 -12.20 -12.56 20.64
CA GLU A 277 -11.08 -13.31 20.08
C GLU A 277 -11.49 -14.59 19.34
N GLN A 278 -12.71 -15.06 19.54
CA GLN A 278 -13.27 -16.19 18.83
C GLN A 278 -14.01 -15.78 17.54
N GLU A 279 -14.42 -14.52 17.43
CA GLU A 279 -15.12 -13.96 16.28
C GLU A 279 -14.18 -13.21 15.35
N ILE A 280 -13.17 -12.48 15.86
CA ILE A 280 -12.17 -11.79 15.02
C ILE A 280 -10.82 -12.51 15.10
N ILE A 281 -10.38 -13.06 13.96
CA ILE A 281 -9.23 -13.94 13.85
C ILE A 281 -8.10 -13.26 13.05
N PHE A 282 -6.99 -12.98 13.71
CA PHE A 282 -5.80 -12.42 13.07
C PHE A 282 -4.92 -13.54 12.53
N LEU A 283 -5.03 -13.82 11.23
CA LEU A 283 -4.32 -14.91 10.56
C LEU A 283 -2.81 -14.61 10.36
N GLY A 284 -2.39 -13.33 10.51
CA GLY A 284 -1.03 -12.91 10.15
C GLY A 284 -0.84 -12.82 8.64
N MET A 285 0.40 -12.76 8.19
CA MET A 285 0.73 -12.72 6.75
C MET A 285 0.35 -14.02 6.06
N ARG A 286 -0.24 -13.90 4.87
CA ARG A 286 -0.47 -14.99 3.92
C ARG A 286 0.14 -14.58 2.59
N GLU A 287 0.93 -15.46 1.99
CA GLU A 287 1.59 -15.20 0.71
C GLU A 287 0.57 -15.04 -0.43
N ASN A 288 -0.48 -15.83 -0.40
CA ASN A 288 -1.59 -15.76 -1.33
C ASN A 288 -2.92 -15.51 -0.61
N PRO A 289 -3.39 -14.27 -0.49
CA PRO A 289 -4.70 -13.98 0.11
C PRO A 289 -5.89 -14.24 -0.84
N ALA A 290 -5.66 -14.42 -2.14
CA ALA A 290 -6.74 -14.50 -3.13
C ALA A 290 -7.74 -15.66 -2.90
N PRO A 291 -7.35 -16.89 -2.48
CA PRO A 291 -8.31 -17.95 -2.14
C PRO A 291 -9.20 -17.58 -0.97
N TYR A 292 -8.67 -16.86 0.03
CA TYR A 292 -9.46 -16.37 1.17
C TYR A 292 -10.47 -15.32 0.71
N VAL A 293 -10.04 -14.37 -0.14
CA VAL A 293 -10.94 -13.38 -0.73
C VAL A 293 -12.03 -14.09 -1.53
N LYS A 294 -11.69 -15.06 -2.38
CA LYS A 294 -12.66 -15.82 -3.17
C LYS A 294 -13.69 -16.54 -2.30
N SER A 295 -13.31 -17.07 -1.14
CA SER A 295 -14.16 -17.88 -0.29
C SER A 295 -14.87 -17.12 0.83
N CYS A 296 -14.63 -15.82 1.05
CA CYS A 296 -15.38 -15.03 2.03
C CYS A 296 -16.79 -14.68 1.53
N ASP A 297 -17.70 -14.45 2.47
CA ASP A 297 -19.08 -14.01 2.17
C ASP A 297 -19.14 -12.50 1.97
N LEU A 298 -18.45 -11.74 2.83
CA LEU A 298 -18.30 -10.29 2.71
C LEU A 298 -16.82 -9.89 2.83
N TYR A 299 -16.39 -8.97 1.98
CA TYR A 299 -15.11 -8.30 2.12
C TYR A 299 -15.33 -6.95 2.81
N LEU A 300 -14.70 -6.74 3.95
CA LEU A 300 -14.90 -5.55 4.78
C LEU A 300 -13.62 -4.71 4.82
N GLN A 301 -13.73 -3.39 4.62
CA GLN A 301 -12.58 -2.49 4.62
C GLN A 301 -12.87 -1.23 5.44
N PRO A 302 -12.72 -1.28 6.78
CA PRO A 302 -13.01 -0.15 7.67
C PRO A 302 -11.83 0.82 7.80
N SER A 303 -11.21 1.20 6.68
CA SER A 303 -10.02 2.04 6.67
C SER A 303 -10.34 3.51 6.96
N ARG A 304 -9.45 4.18 7.71
CA ARG A 304 -9.49 5.64 7.92
C ARG A 304 -8.94 6.40 6.73
N HIS A 305 -7.88 5.87 6.13
CA HIS A 305 -7.16 6.49 5.02
C HIS A 305 -6.65 5.45 4.04
N GLU A 306 -6.81 5.72 2.75
CA GLU A 306 -6.27 4.92 1.66
C GLU A 306 -5.82 5.84 0.52
N GLY A 307 -4.79 5.43 -0.23
CA GLY A 307 -4.45 6.09 -1.48
C GLY A 307 -5.33 5.60 -2.63
N TYR A 308 -5.14 4.34 -2.99
CA TYR A 308 -5.97 3.55 -3.91
C TYR A 308 -5.81 2.09 -3.52
N PRO A 309 -6.71 1.54 -2.68
CA PRO A 309 -6.52 0.22 -2.07
C PRO A 309 -6.59 -0.90 -3.12
N ILE A 310 -5.45 -1.54 -3.35
CA ILE A 310 -5.31 -2.68 -4.27
C ILE A 310 -6.23 -3.83 -3.85
N THR A 311 -6.38 -4.06 -2.56
CA THR A 311 -7.21 -5.13 -2.01
C THR A 311 -8.70 -4.98 -2.35
N ILE A 312 -9.20 -3.76 -2.53
CA ILE A 312 -10.55 -3.52 -3.06
C ILE A 312 -10.63 -3.92 -4.52
N VAL A 313 -9.61 -3.60 -5.32
CA VAL A 313 -9.55 -4.03 -6.73
C VAL A 313 -9.54 -5.55 -6.83
N GLU A 314 -8.72 -6.23 -6.01
CA GLU A 314 -8.65 -7.69 -5.94
C GLU A 314 -10.01 -8.28 -5.56
N ALA A 315 -10.68 -7.74 -4.51
CA ALA A 315 -11.99 -8.21 -4.09
C ALA A 315 -13.07 -8.00 -5.16
N ARG A 316 -13.05 -6.85 -5.87
CA ARG A 316 -13.95 -6.58 -7.01
C ARG A 316 -13.70 -7.55 -8.17
N SER A 317 -12.45 -7.82 -8.49
CA SER A 317 -12.08 -8.74 -9.57
C SER A 317 -12.52 -10.20 -9.30
N LEU A 318 -12.66 -10.53 -8.02
CA LEU A 318 -13.20 -11.81 -7.54
C LEU A 318 -14.70 -11.75 -7.21
N GLN A 319 -15.39 -10.68 -7.64
CA GLN A 319 -16.84 -10.48 -7.54
C GLN A 319 -17.37 -10.55 -6.10
N LYS A 320 -16.58 -10.08 -5.15
CA LYS A 320 -16.98 -10.08 -3.74
C LYS A 320 -17.88 -8.90 -3.42
N VAL A 321 -18.88 -9.14 -2.59
CA VAL A 321 -19.67 -8.07 -1.98
C VAL A 321 -18.79 -7.35 -0.96
N ILE A 322 -18.57 -6.07 -1.20
CA ILE A 322 -17.66 -5.24 -0.41
C ILE A 322 -18.49 -4.25 0.42
N ILE A 323 -18.13 -4.09 1.70
CA ILE A 323 -18.56 -2.96 2.52
C ILE A 323 -17.29 -2.23 2.96
N ALA A 324 -17.15 -0.97 2.58
CA ALA A 324 -15.98 -0.16 2.89
C ALA A 324 -16.38 1.15 3.57
N SER A 325 -15.42 1.75 4.28
CA SER A 325 -15.59 3.09 4.82
C SER A 325 -15.80 4.12 3.71
N ASP A 326 -16.69 5.08 3.96
CA ASP A 326 -17.01 6.15 3.01
C ASP A 326 -15.96 7.26 3.04
N ILE A 327 -14.83 7.01 2.38
CA ILE A 327 -13.71 7.94 2.22
C ILE A 327 -13.45 8.24 0.74
N PRO A 328 -12.80 9.36 0.39
CA PRO A 328 -12.65 9.78 -1.00
C PRO A 328 -12.07 8.72 -1.95
N SER A 329 -11.02 8.02 -1.54
CA SER A 329 -10.38 6.98 -2.34
C SER A 329 -11.24 5.72 -2.53
N MET A 330 -12.15 5.41 -1.60
CA MET A 330 -13.11 4.32 -1.76
C MET A 330 -14.22 4.68 -2.76
N ARG A 331 -14.68 5.95 -2.76
CA ARG A 331 -15.69 6.45 -3.72
C ARG A 331 -15.22 6.39 -5.17
N GLU A 332 -13.91 6.38 -5.42
CA GLU A 332 -13.38 6.18 -6.78
C GLU A 332 -13.54 4.74 -7.28
N GLN A 333 -13.64 3.79 -6.37
CA GLN A 333 -13.71 2.37 -6.71
C GLN A 333 -15.09 1.77 -6.48
N ILE A 334 -15.87 2.33 -5.54
CA ILE A 334 -17.16 1.79 -5.11
C ILE A 334 -18.24 2.84 -5.32
N ARG A 335 -19.27 2.46 -6.07
CA ARG A 335 -20.55 3.17 -6.16
C ARG A 335 -21.53 2.46 -5.21
N ASP A 336 -21.97 3.19 -4.17
CA ASP A 336 -22.81 2.64 -3.09
C ASP A 336 -24.10 2.03 -3.65
N GLY A 337 -24.35 0.76 -3.31
CA GLY A 337 -25.48 -0.03 -3.78
C GLY A 337 -25.38 -0.60 -5.19
N GLU A 338 -24.36 -0.22 -6.00
CA GLU A 338 -24.21 -0.74 -7.37
C GLU A 338 -23.15 -1.84 -7.46
N ASN A 339 -21.89 -1.55 -7.11
CA ASN A 339 -20.76 -2.49 -7.20
C ASN A 339 -20.09 -2.76 -5.86
N GLY A 340 -20.74 -2.36 -4.77
CA GLY A 340 -20.32 -2.49 -3.39
C GLY A 340 -21.09 -1.51 -2.52
N TYR A 341 -20.74 -1.43 -1.25
CA TYR A 341 -21.42 -0.58 -0.28
C TYR A 341 -20.42 0.33 0.43
N LEU A 342 -20.80 1.59 0.61
CA LEU A 342 -20.07 2.56 1.41
C LEU A 342 -20.81 2.83 2.73
N CYS A 343 -20.05 3.04 3.79
CA CYS A 343 -20.59 3.29 5.12
C CYS A 343 -19.71 4.28 5.87
N PRO A 344 -20.27 5.25 6.59
CA PRO A 344 -19.50 6.05 7.54
C PRO A 344 -18.69 5.17 8.49
N LEU A 345 -17.49 5.61 8.85
CA LEU A 345 -16.62 4.85 9.76
C LEU A 345 -17.07 5.04 11.21
N ASP A 346 -18.24 4.52 11.49
CA ASP A 346 -18.90 4.48 12.79
C ASP A 346 -19.33 3.06 13.12
N VAL A 347 -19.12 2.62 14.36
CA VAL A 347 -19.32 1.23 14.80
C VAL A 347 -20.75 0.76 14.58
N MET A 348 -21.73 1.59 15.00
CA MET A 348 -23.14 1.22 14.94
C MET A 348 -23.65 1.16 13.50
N GLN A 349 -23.33 2.22 12.72
CA GLN A 349 -23.74 2.30 11.31
C GLN A 349 -23.10 1.20 10.46
N PHE A 350 -21.83 0.85 10.75
CA PHE A 350 -21.16 -0.22 10.02
C PHE A 350 -21.76 -1.59 10.35
N ALA A 351 -22.09 -1.84 11.63
CA ALA A 351 -22.80 -3.05 12.05
C ALA A 351 -24.20 -3.15 11.41
N ASP A 352 -24.95 -2.03 11.38
CA ASP A 352 -26.26 -1.94 10.71
C ASP A 352 -26.15 -2.24 9.21
N LYS A 353 -25.14 -1.65 8.53
CA LYS A 353 -24.90 -1.88 7.10
C LYS A 353 -24.58 -3.37 6.85
N ILE A 354 -23.74 -4.02 7.66
CA ILE A 354 -23.42 -5.45 7.54
C ILE A 354 -24.73 -6.28 7.65
N GLN A 355 -25.54 -6.08 8.69
CA GLN A 355 -26.77 -6.83 8.86
C GLN A 355 -27.76 -6.61 7.72
N LYS A 356 -27.92 -5.34 7.29
CA LYS A 356 -28.79 -5.00 6.15
C LYS A 356 -28.34 -5.70 4.86
N VAL A 357 -27.03 -5.67 4.55
CA VAL A 357 -26.48 -6.33 3.36
C VAL A 357 -26.62 -7.84 3.46
N LEU A 358 -26.46 -8.44 4.65
CA LEU A 358 -26.67 -9.89 4.84
C LEU A 358 -28.12 -10.31 4.65
N ALA A 359 -29.09 -9.48 5.05
CA ALA A 359 -30.51 -9.75 4.87
C ALA A 359 -31.00 -9.56 3.42
N ASP A 360 -30.28 -8.74 2.63
CA ASP A 360 -30.66 -8.41 1.25
C ASP A 360 -29.90 -9.31 0.24
N GLN A 361 -30.44 -10.51 -0.02
CA GLN A 361 -29.87 -11.44 -1.00
C GLN A 361 -29.92 -10.89 -2.43
N GLU A 362 -31.03 -10.27 -2.80
CA GLU A 362 -31.24 -9.72 -4.15
C GLU A 362 -30.22 -8.60 -4.45
N GLY A 363 -30.01 -7.69 -3.48
CA GLY A 363 -29.02 -6.63 -3.58
C GLY A 363 -27.58 -7.19 -3.71
N ARG A 364 -27.23 -8.22 -2.93
CA ARG A 364 -25.92 -8.88 -3.06
C ARG A 364 -25.72 -9.51 -4.44
N ASP A 365 -26.75 -10.12 -5.01
CA ASP A 365 -26.68 -10.75 -6.32
C ASP A 365 -26.62 -9.72 -7.43
N ALA A 366 -27.32 -8.59 -7.29
CA ALA A 366 -27.22 -7.44 -8.18
C ALA A 366 -25.80 -6.86 -8.20
N VAL A 367 -25.18 -6.66 -7.03
CA VAL A 367 -23.78 -6.23 -6.89
C VAL A 367 -22.83 -7.20 -7.59
N ARG A 368 -22.96 -8.51 -7.35
CA ARG A 368 -22.11 -9.52 -8.00
C ARG A 368 -22.28 -9.52 -9.52
N LYS A 369 -23.54 -9.36 -10.01
CA LYS A 369 -23.82 -9.23 -11.44
C LYS A 369 -23.11 -8.01 -12.02
N LYS A 370 -23.24 -6.85 -11.37
CA LYS A 370 -22.59 -5.61 -11.80
C LYS A 370 -21.07 -5.74 -11.87
N LEU A 371 -20.44 -6.39 -10.90
CA LEU A 371 -19.00 -6.63 -10.88
C LEU A 371 -18.54 -7.56 -12.03
N ARG A 372 -19.38 -8.49 -12.48
CA ARG A 372 -19.08 -9.32 -13.66
C ARG A 372 -19.19 -8.54 -14.96
N GLU A 373 -20.14 -7.63 -15.06
CA GLU A 373 -20.42 -6.82 -16.27
C GLU A 373 -19.44 -5.65 -16.42
N GLU A 374 -18.79 -5.21 -15.35
CA GLU A 374 -17.78 -4.15 -15.33
C GLU A 374 -16.37 -4.71 -15.08
N PRO A 375 -15.72 -5.24 -16.14
CA PRO A 375 -14.36 -5.71 -15.99
C PRO A 375 -13.45 -4.55 -15.57
N ILE A 376 -12.58 -4.84 -14.63
CA ILE A 376 -11.59 -3.87 -14.15
C ILE A 376 -10.49 -3.80 -15.18
N ASP A 377 -10.38 -2.67 -15.88
CA ASP A 377 -9.32 -2.43 -16.86
C ASP A 377 -8.33 -1.37 -16.33
N PHE A 378 -7.09 -1.76 -16.17
CA PHE A 378 -5.98 -0.88 -15.83
C PHE A 378 -5.07 -0.57 -17.03
N SER A 379 -5.46 -0.96 -18.25
CA SER A 379 -4.62 -0.75 -19.44
C SER A 379 -4.59 0.70 -19.91
N ALA A 380 -5.59 1.51 -19.57
CA ALA A 380 -5.80 2.84 -20.12
C ALA A 380 -4.81 3.93 -19.64
N GLY A 381 -3.99 3.68 -18.63
CA GLY A 381 -3.06 4.66 -18.07
C GLY A 381 -1.61 4.61 -18.59
N TYR A 382 -1.30 3.71 -19.54
CA TYR A 382 0.08 3.37 -19.91
C TYR A 382 0.32 3.28 -21.41
N ALA A 383 -0.41 4.09 -22.17
CA ALA A 383 -0.16 4.27 -23.60
C ALA A 383 1.14 5.05 -23.85
#